data_f75f36e0ed8f7f35ea6194ae13c858f1
#
_entry.id   f75f36e0ed8f7f35ea6194ae13c858f1
#
_cell.length_a   1.000
_cell.length_b   1.000
_cell.length_c   1.000
_cell.angle_alpha   90.00
_cell.angle_beta   90.00
_cell.angle_gamma   90.00
#
_symmetry.space_group_name_H-M   'P 1'
#
loop_
_entity.id
_entity.type
_entity.pdbx_description
1 polymer ?
#
loop_
_entity_poly.entity_id
_entity_poly.type
_entity_poly.pdbx_seq_one_letter_code
_entity_poly.pdbx_strand_id
1 'polypeptide(L)'
;PQRDVGCFSNHGLSLTKDLMPVVAHPKLPSLDRLIDEGSVLSIEDSKSGDFDHELTIGLLNLMPDAALAATERQFIRLLASREDTLVHVYPTTVDAVSRGEQSQSYISQHYNSMEDFMTRSYDGLIISGANPSQADMTQESFWGPLIEVMEWGEQNTNSILCSCLATHALMKAKYGINRQLKDAKSWGVFPHELINPDHPLVKGITEGLQGPHSHYYDLSINDI
;
A
#
# COMPACT_ATOMS: atom_id res chain seq x y z
N PRO A 1 -38.65 46.64 -32.83
CA PRO A 1 -37.75 45.57 -33.12
C PRO A 1 -37.39 44.86 -31.81
N GLN A 2 -38.06 43.73 -31.61
CA GLN A 2 -37.81 42.79 -30.50
C GLN A 2 -36.47 42.06 -30.75
N ARG A 3 -35.60 42.05 -29.76
CA ARG A 3 -34.41 41.22 -29.78
C ARG A 3 -34.77 39.91 -29.10
N ASP A 4 -34.64 38.81 -29.82
CA ASP A 4 -34.68 37.46 -29.33
C ASP A 4 -33.58 37.25 -28.31
N VAL A 5 -33.98 36.87 -27.06
CA VAL A 5 -33.07 36.43 -26.03
C VAL A 5 -32.88 34.92 -26.21
N GLY A 6 -31.75 34.56 -26.81
CA GLY A 6 -31.37 33.16 -26.98
C GLY A 6 -31.31 32.43 -25.64
N CYS A 7 -32.08 31.36 -25.59
CA CYS A 7 -32.08 30.40 -24.50
C CYS A 7 -30.72 29.68 -24.44
N PHE A 8 -29.86 30.01 -23.50
CA PHE A 8 -28.66 29.23 -23.19
C PHE A 8 -29.12 27.92 -22.56
N SER A 9 -29.08 26.86 -23.34
CA SER A 9 -29.19 25.49 -22.85
C SER A 9 -28.01 25.22 -21.89
N ASN A 10 -28.34 25.07 -20.64
CA ASN A 10 -27.44 24.53 -19.58
C ASN A 10 -27.03 23.12 -20.02
N HIS A 11 -25.88 23.00 -20.65
CA HIS A 11 -25.17 21.74 -20.74
C HIS A 11 -24.65 21.48 -19.31
N GLY A 12 -25.42 20.68 -18.57
CA GLY A 12 -24.98 20.11 -17.33
C GLY A 12 -23.68 19.35 -17.60
N LEU A 13 -22.55 19.92 -17.17
CA LEU A 13 -21.33 19.15 -16.93
C LEU A 13 -21.71 18.07 -15.90
N SER A 14 -22.00 16.88 -16.39
CA SER A 14 -21.94 15.67 -15.57
C SER A 14 -20.51 15.58 -15.08
N LEU A 15 -20.28 16.01 -13.84
CA LEU A 15 -19.12 15.60 -13.06
C LEU A 15 -19.31 14.09 -12.82
N THR A 16 -18.95 13.26 -13.79
CA THR A 16 -18.59 11.89 -13.52
C THR A 16 -17.37 11.97 -12.61
N LYS A 17 -17.59 11.84 -11.31
CA LYS A 17 -16.54 11.60 -10.36
C LYS A 17 -15.83 10.35 -10.88
N ASP A 18 -14.58 10.49 -11.31
CA ASP A 18 -13.75 9.36 -11.72
C ASP A 18 -13.60 8.45 -10.49
N LEU A 19 -14.48 7.45 -10.41
CA LEU A 19 -14.52 6.48 -9.31
C LEU A 19 -13.33 5.55 -9.51
N MET A 20 -12.42 5.55 -8.55
CA MET A 20 -11.26 4.68 -8.57
C MET A 20 -11.67 3.29 -8.05
N PRO A 21 -11.59 2.23 -8.88
CA PRO A 21 -12.20 0.95 -8.58
C PRO A 21 -11.32 0.09 -7.65
N VAL A 22 -11.24 0.45 -6.37
CA VAL A 22 -10.58 -0.35 -5.33
C VAL A 22 -11.58 -0.71 -4.24
N VAL A 23 -11.56 -1.94 -3.79
CA VAL A 23 -12.38 -2.45 -2.70
C VAL A 23 -11.55 -3.29 -1.74
N ALA A 24 -11.77 -3.16 -0.43
CA ALA A 24 -11.10 -3.96 0.59
C ALA A 24 -11.99 -5.09 1.13
N HIS A 25 -11.41 -6.25 1.36
CA HIS A 25 -12.07 -7.44 1.88
C HIS A 25 -11.34 -8.00 3.12
N PRO A 26 -11.98 -8.00 4.30
CA PRO A 26 -13.28 -7.38 4.58
C PRO A 26 -13.27 -5.85 4.51
N LYS A 27 -14.44 -5.23 4.61
CA LYS A 27 -14.55 -3.76 4.63
C LYS A 27 -13.71 -3.16 5.75
N LEU A 28 -12.90 -2.15 5.39
CA LEU A 28 -12.08 -1.39 6.34
C LEU A 28 -12.75 -0.06 6.68
N PRO A 29 -13.12 0.20 7.94
CA PRO A 29 -13.69 1.50 8.36
C PRO A 29 -12.77 2.69 8.07
N SER A 30 -11.45 2.47 8.04
CA SER A 30 -10.48 3.51 7.69
C SER A 30 -10.68 4.09 6.29
N LEU A 31 -11.39 3.37 5.39
CA LEU A 31 -11.65 3.77 4.01
C LEU A 31 -12.96 4.56 3.85
N ASP A 32 -13.82 4.64 4.86
CA ASP A 32 -15.10 5.35 4.75
C ASP A 32 -14.88 6.79 4.24
N ARG A 33 -13.82 7.46 4.71
CA ARG A 33 -13.41 8.77 4.19
C ARG A 33 -13.06 8.75 2.69
N LEU A 34 -12.36 7.74 2.21
CA LEU A 34 -11.98 7.62 0.79
C LEU A 34 -13.19 7.29 -0.08
N ILE A 35 -14.15 6.54 0.45
CA ILE A 35 -15.45 6.27 -0.18
C ILE A 35 -16.23 7.57 -0.32
N ASP A 36 -16.33 8.35 0.76
CA ASP A 36 -17.03 9.65 0.74
C ASP A 36 -16.36 10.66 -0.21
N GLU A 37 -15.05 10.64 -0.33
CA GLU A 37 -14.27 11.43 -1.29
C GLU A 37 -14.44 10.92 -2.73
N GLY A 38 -15.05 9.74 -2.94
CA GLY A 38 -15.18 9.06 -4.23
C GLY A 38 -13.85 8.50 -4.76
N SER A 39 -12.90 8.24 -3.85
CA SER A 39 -11.58 7.71 -4.20
C SER A 39 -11.51 6.17 -4.12
N VAL A 40 -12.55 5.50 -3.61
CA VAL A 40 -12.63 4.05 -3.44
C VAL A 40 -14.10 3.64 -3.55
N LEU A 41 -14.37 2.43 -4.04
CA LEU A 41 -15.71 1.87 -4.14
C LEU A 41 -16.16 1.20 -2.84
N SER A 42 -17.47 1.18 -2.61
CA SER A 42 -18.05 0.20 -1.67
C SER A 42 -18.02 -1.21 -2.30
N ILE A 43 -18.16 -2.24 -1.45
CA ILE A 43 -18.25 -3.63 -1.94
C ILE A 43 -19.50 -3.81 -2.84
N GLU A 44 -20.56 -3.10 -2.55
CA GLU A 44 -21.81 -3.12 -3.31
C GLU A 44 -21.63 -2.49 -4.70
N ASP A 45 -20.97 -1.34 -4.75
CA ASP A 45 -20.74 -0.60 -6.01
C ASP A 45 -19.78 -1.35 -6.93
N SER A 46 -18.79 -2.06 -6.38
CA SER A 46 -17.85 -2.85 -7.18
C SER A 46 -18.50 -3.99 -7.98
N LYS A 47 -19.64 -4.50 -7.51
CA LYS A 47 -20.41 -5.57 -8.17
C LYS A 47 -21.19 -5.10 -9.39
N SER A 48 -21.42 -3.81 -9.51
CA SER A 48 -22.21 -3.21 -10.60
C SER A 48 -21.35 -2.53 -11.67
N GLY A 49 -20.05 -2.41 -11.44
CA GLY A 49 -19.11 -1.84 -12.40
C GLY A 49 -18.75 -2.81 -13.52
N ASP A 50 -18.44 -2.27 -14.69
CA ASP A 50 -17.89 -3.01 -15.82
C ASP A 50 -16.41 -2.62 -15.93
N PHE A 51 -15.52 -3.57 -15.59
CA PHE A 51 -14.06 -3.35 -15.53
C PHE A 51 -13.37 -4.28 -16.53
N ASP A 52 -12.41 -3.75 -17.27
CA ASP A 52 -11.64 -4.51 -18.25
C ASP A 52 -10.68 -5.50 -17.58
N HIS A 53 -10.23 -5.15 -16.36
CA HIS A 53 -9.25 -5.93 -15.59
C HIS A 53 -9.68 -6.04 -14.13
N GLU A 54 -9.24 -7.12 -13.48
CA GLU A 54 -9.45 -7.36 -12.06
C GLU A 54 -8.13 -7.86 -11.45
N LEU A 55 -7.71 -7.26 -10.34
CA LEU A 55 -6.48 -7.63 -9.63
C LEU A 55 -6.76 -7.90 -8.16
N THR A 56 -6.05 -8.87 -7.62
CA THR A 56 -6.12 -9.26 -6.21
C THR A 56 -4.80 -8.94 -5.52
N ILE A 57 -4.82 -8.09 -4.50
CA ILE A 57 -3.64 -7.62 -3.78
C ILE A 57 -3.72 -8.01 -2.31
N GLY A 58 -2.71 -8.72 -1.84
CA GLY A 58 -2.48 -8.94 -0.42
C GLY A 58 -1.79 -7.72 0.20
N LEU A 59 -2.23 -7.29 1.39
CA LEU A 59 -1.61 -6.20 2.14
C LEU A 59 -1.21 -6.69 3.55
N LEU A 60 0.07 -7.01 3.74
CA LEU A 60 0.62 -7.27 5.07
C LEU A 60 0.97 -5.95 5.76
N ASN A 61 0.18 -5.56 6.76
CA ASN A 61 0.34 -4.30 7.47
C ASN A 61 0.96 -4.52 8.86
N LEU A 62 2.26 -4.25 8.96
CA LEU A 62 3.06 -4.38 10.20
C LEU A 62 3.21 -3.06 10.97
N MET A 63 2.58 -1.99 10.49
CA MET A 63 2.73 -0.67 11.10
C MET A 63 2.12 -0.63 12.51
N PRO A 64 2.68 0.18 13.42
CA PRO A 64 2.15 0.32 14.78
C PRO A 64 0.74 0.93 14.77
N ASP A 65 0.04 0.78 15.90
CA ASP A 65 -1.36 1.18 16.06
C ASP A 65 -1.67 2.60 15.56
N ALA A 66 -0.82 3.56 15.91
CA ALA A 66 -1.00 4.96 15.50
C ALA A 66 -0.92 5.18 13.97
N ALA A 67 -0.32 4.27 13.23
CA ALA A 67 -0.13 4.37 11.78
C ALA A 67 -0.96 3.34 10.99
N LEU A 68 -1.61 2.38 11.66
CA LEU A 68 -2.32 1.27 11.03
C LEU A 68 -3.31 1.75 9.95
N ALA A 69 -4.31 2.53 10.35
CA ALA A 69 -5.34 3.04 9.46
C ALA A 69 -4.81 4.05 8.41
N ALA A 70 -3.76 4.80 8.75
CA ALA A 70 -3.14 5.72 7.79
C ALA A 70 -2.44 4.95 6.67
N THR A 71 -1.77 3.85 7.00
CA THR A 71 -1.08 2.97 6.06
C THR A 71 -2.07 2.28 5.11
N GLU A 72 -3.19 1.79 5.62
CA GLU A 72 -4.29 1.26 4.81
C GLU A 72 -4.72 2.27 3.74
N ARG A 73 -5.07 3.49 4.17
CA ARG A 73 -5.50 4.55 3.24
C ARG A 73 -4.43 4.92 2.21
N GLN A 74 -3.16 4.97 2.62
CA GLN A 74 -2.07 5.34 1.72
C GLN A 74 -1.89 4.31 0.61
N PHE A 75 -1.77 3.02 0.94
CA PHE A 75 -1.59 1.98 -0.06
C PHE A 75 -2.82 1.82 -0.95
N ILE A 76 -4.01 1.83 -0.37
CA ILE A 76 -5.24 1.68 -1.13
C ILE A 76 -5.44 2.85 -2.09
N ARG A 77 -5.14 4.08 -1.68
CA ARG A 77 -5.20 5.24 -2.57
C ARG A 77 -4.21 5.14 -3.74
N LEU A 78 -3.01 4.58 -3.52
CA LEU A 78 -2.02 4.39 -4.58
C LEU A 78 -2.44 3.30 -5.57
N LEU A 79 -3.12 2.25 -5.10
CA LEU A 79 -3.66 1.20 -5.97
C LEU A 79 -4.80 1.71 -6.84
N ALA A 80 -5.53 2.72 -6.39
CA ALA A 80 -6.66 3.33 -7.10
C ALA A 80 -6.19 4.30 -8.21
N SER A 81 -5.29 3.87 -9.10
CA SER A 81 -4.70 4.73 -10.12
C SER A 81 -5.22 4.51 -11.54
N ARG A 82 -6.09 3.49 -11.76
CA ARG A 82 -6.65 3.14 -13.06
C ARG A 82 -8.14 2.92 -12.97
N GLU A 83 -8.89 3.55 -13.85
CA GLU A 83 -10.36 3.49 -13.89
C GLU A 83 -10.89 2.17 -14.48
N ASP A 84 -10.10 1.53 -15.35
CA ASP A 84 -10.44 0.29 -16.06
C ASP A 84 -10.13 -1.00 -15.26
N THR A 85 -9.54 -0.87 -14.08
CA THR A 85 -9.03 -2.01 -13.30
C THR A 85 -9.63 -2.04 -11.90
N LEU A 86 -10.47 -3.02 -11.61
CA LEU A 86 -10.96 -3.26 -10.25
C LEU A 86 -9.87 -3.94 -9.41
N VAL A 87 -9.51 -3.35 -8.27
CA VAL A 87 -8.49 -3.91 -7.37
C VAL A 87 -9.13 -4.38 -6.07
N HIS A 88 -9.01 -5.67 -5.79
CA HIS A 88 -9.43 -6.27 -4.52
C HIS A 88 -8.25 -6.32 -3.55
N VAL A 89 -8.39 -5.68 -2.38
CA VAL A 89 -7.34 -5.64 -1.36
C VAL A 89 -7.72 -6.49 -0.16
N TYR A 90 -6.83 -7.38 0.24
CA TYR A 90 -6.98 -8.26 1.39
C TYR A 90 -5.94 -7.92 2.46
N PRO A 91 -6.32 -7.17 3.52
CA PRO A 91 -5.41 -6.83 4.59
C PRO A 91 -5.20 -8.01 5.54
N THR A 92 -3.97 -8.15 6.02
CA THR A 92 -3.57 -9.06 7.10
C THR A 92 -2.44 -8.43 7.93
N THR A 93 -2.13 -9.05 9.06
CA THR A 93 -0.96 -8.72 9.90
C THR A 93 -0.45 -9.99 10.57
N VAL A 94 0.76 -9.94 11.14
CA VAL A 94 1.27 -11.05 11.96
C VAL A 94 0.94 -10.81 13.43
N ASP A 95 0.58 -11.86 14.17
CA ASP A 95 0.21 -11.80 15.59
C ASP A 95 1.38 -11.37 16.49
N ALA A 96 2.61 -11.55 16.01
CA ALA A 96 3.83 -11.17 16.72
C ALA A 96 4.03 -9.65 16.86
N VAL A 97 3.29 -8.82 16.15
CA VAL A 97 3.30 -7.36 16.35
C VAL A 97 2.46 -7.00 17.55
N SER A 98 3.11 -6.43 18.58
CA SER A 98 2.40 -6.00 19.80
C SER A 98 1.37 -4.91 19.47
N ARG A 99 0.15 -5.09 19.95
CA ARG A 99 -1.01 -4.23 19.70
C ARG A 99 -1.73 -3.86 20.99
N GLY A 100 -2.23 -2.65 21.08
CA GLY A 100 -3.20 -2.29 22.11
C GLY A 100 -4.56 -2.90 21.86
N GLU A 101 -5.40 -2.97 22.89
CA GLU A 101 -6.71 -3.61 22.87
C GLU A 101 -7.61 -3.11 21.71
N GLN A 102 -7.62 -1.79 21.47
CA GLN A 102 -8.42 -1.20 20.40
C GLN A 102 -7.97 -1.69 19.00
N SER A 103 -6.67 -1.75 18.76
CA SER A 103 -6.13 -2.22 17.48
C SER A 103 -6.30 -3.71 17.31
N GLN A 104 -6.20 -4.50 18.39
CA GLN A 104 -6.51 -5.93 18.35
C GLN A 104 -7.98 -6.18 17.97
N SER A 105 -8.91 -5.44 18.58
CA SER A 105 -10.33 -5.52 18.26
C SER A 105 -10.60 -5.12 16.80
N TYR A 106 -9.97 -4.07 16.31
CA TYR A 106 -10.08 -3.63 14.92
C TYR A 106 -9.57 -4.70 13.94
N ILE A 107 -8.38 -5.23 14.19
CA ILE A 107 -7.76 -6.27 13.35
C ILE A 107 -8.63 -7.53 13.33
N SER A 108 -9.10 -7.99 14.49
CA SER A 108 -9.93 -9.19 14.57
C SER A 108 -11.24 -9.09 13.78
N GLN A 109 -11.76 -7.89 13.55
CA GLN A 109 -13.02 -7.63 12.84
C GLN A 109 -12.81 -7.31 11.35
N HIS A 110 -11.66 -6.75 10.99
CA HIS A 110 -11.46 -6.12 9.68
C HIS A 110 -10.24 -6.62 8.90
N TYR A 111 -9.47 -7.55 9.47
CA TYR A 111 -8.33 -8.17 8.77
C TYR A 111 -8.61 -9.65 8.54
N ASN A 112 -8.01 -10.18 7.49
CA ASN A 112 -7.99 -11.62 7.29
C ASN A 112 -7.00 -12.27 8.28
N SER A 113 -7.33 -13.46 8.78
CA SER A 113 -6.36 -14.26 9.51
C SER A 113 -5.16 -14.58 8.60
N MET A 114 -3.99 -14.80 9.18
CA MET A 114 -2.82 -15.21 8.39
C MET A 114 -3.07 -16.56 7.69
N GLU A 115 -3.77 -17.48 8.34
CA GLU A 115 -4.14 -18.77 7.76
C GLU A 115 -5.01 -18.59 6.50
N ASP A 116 -6.11 -17.85 6.58
CA ASP A 116 -6.99 -17.58 5.43
C ASP A 116 -6.24 -16.79 4.34
N PHE A 117 -5.39 -15.86 4.72
CA PHE A 117 -4.60 -15.05 3.80
C PHE A 117 -3.67 -15.93 2.96
N MET A 118 -2.95 -16.86 3.56
CA MET A 118 -2.00 -17.74 2.88
C MET A 118 -2.65 -18.87 2.08
N THR A 119 -3.97 -19.10 2.19
CA THR A 119 -4.70 -20.05 1.32
C THR A 119 -5.02 -19.46 -0.06
N ARG A 120 -4.85 -18.17 -0.27
CA ARG A 120 -5.19 -17.46 -1.51
C ARG A 120 -3.98 -17.30 -2.41
N SER A 121 -4.23 -17.04 -3.69
CA SER A 121 -3.23 -16.50 -4.61
C SER A 121 -3.52 -15.03 -4.84
N TYR A 122 -2.47 -14.22 -5.01
CA TYR A 122 -2.58 -12.79 -5.27
C TYR A 122 -1.79 -12.41 -6.51
N ASP A 123 -2.26 -11.39 -7.25
CA ASP A 123 -1.48 -10.79 -8.33
C ASP A 123 -0.29 -10.00 -7.79
N GLY A 124 -0.43 -9.45 -6.59
CA GLY A 124 0.65 -8.77 -5.89
C GLY A 124 0.53 -8.84 -4.38
N LEU A 125 1.67 -8.75 -3.70
CA LEU A 125 1.77 -8.66 -2.25
C LEU A 125 2.46 -7.36 -1.86
N ILE A 126 1.81 -6.54 -1.04
CA ILE A 126 2.40 -5.35 -0.43
C ILE A 126 2.74 -5.68 1.02
N ILE A 127 4.00 -5.45 1.40
CA ILE A 127 4.46 -5.59 2.78
C ILE A 127 4.86 -4.20 3.28
N SER A 128 4.15 -3.71 4.29
CA SER A 128 4.41 -2.39 4.88
C SER A 128 5.71 -2.36 5.69
N GLY A 129 6.14 -1.17 6.06
CA GLY A 129 7.12 -0.99 7.12
C GLY A 129 6.61 -1.48 8.47
N ALA A 130 7.52 -1.51 9.44
CA ALA A 130 7.24 -1.75 10.85
C ALA A 130 8.05 -0.76 11.70
N ASN A 131 7.77 -0.72 12.99
CA ASN A 131 8.55 0.07 13.95
C ASN A 131 9.44 -0.86 14.79
N PRO A 132 10.69 -1.13 14.37
CA PRO A 132 11.57 -2.06 15.07
C PRO A 132 12.03 -1.49 16.40
N SER A 133 12.17 -2.36 17.39
CA SER A 133 12.69 -2.05 18.73
C SER A 133 14.15 -2.49 18.92
N GLN A 134 14.58 -3.47 18.10
CA GLN A 134 15.91 -4.07 18.21
C GLN A 134 16.88 -3.46 17.18
N ALA A 135 18.15 -3.30 17.55
CA ALA A 135 19.19 -2.89 16.62
C ALA A 135 19.38 -3.93 15.50
N ASP A 136 19.45 -5.20 15.88
CA ASP A 136 19.41 -6.33 14.96
C ASP A 136 17.94 -6.74 14.74
N MET A 137 17.42 -6.50 13.54
CA MET A 137 16.03 -6.78 13.21
C MET A 137 15.69 -8.28 13.21
N THR A 138 16.69 -9.17 13.16
CA THR A 138 16.47 -10.62 13.29
C THR A 138 16.02 -11.03 14.68
N GLN A 139 16.17 -10.14 15.68
CA GLN A 139 15.71 -10.33 17.05
C GLN A 139 14.29 -9.79 17.30
N GLU A 140 13.65 -9.19 16.28
CA GLU A 140 12.27 -8.76 16.40
C GLU A 140 11.32 -9.96 16.45
N SER A 141 10.28 -9.87 17.25
CA SER A 141 9.27 -10.94 17.39
C SER A 141 8.58 -11.27 16.05
N PHE A 142 8.42 -10.29 15.19
CA PHE A 142 7.80 -10.44 13.88
C PHE A 142 8.75 -10.95 12.78
N TRP A 143 10.07 -11.09 13.06
CA TRP A 143 11.05 -11.48 12.05
C TRP A 143 10.72 -12.80 11.37
N GLY A 144 10.57 -13.87 12.16
CA GLY A 144 10.25 -15.19 11.61
C GLY A 144 8.98 -15.20 10.77
N PRO A 145 7.83 -14.75 11.31
CA PRO A 145 6.59 -14.64 10.54
C PRO A 145 6.68 -13.76 9.29
N LEU A 146 7.45 -12.66 9.34
CA LEU A 146 7.67 -11.80 8.18
C LEU A 146 8.41 -12.54 7.06
N ILE A 147 9.48 -13.26 7.39
CA ILE A 147 10.25 -14.02 6.39
C ILE A 147 9.41 -15.16 5.81
N GLU A 148 8.62 -15.86 6.63
CA GLU A 148 7.71 -16.89 6.16
C GLU A 148 6.71 -16.35 5.12
N VAL A 149 6.12 -15.17 5.36
CA VAL A 149 5.21 -14.53 4.41
C VAL A 149 5.95 -14.08 3.14
N MET A 150 7.19 -13.60 3.25
CA MET A 150 8.00 -13.23 2.08
C MET A 150 8.29 -14.45 1.20
N GLU A 151 8.74 -15.57 1.80
CA GLU A 151 9.04 -16.81 1.10
C GLU A 151 7.78 -17.42 0.46
N TRP A 152 6.66 -17.41 1.19
CA TRP A 152 5.37 -17.81 0.64
C TRP A 152 4.94 -16.93 -0.53
N GLY A 153 5.09 -15.61 -0.40
CA GLY A 153 4.72 -14.63 -1.42
C GLY A 153 5.47 -14.84 -2.73
N GLU A 154 6.74 -15.22 -2.69
CA GLU A 154 7.52 -15.53 -3.88
C GLU A 154 6.98 -16.68 -4.72
N GLN A 155 6.27 -17.59 -4.09
CA GLN A 155 5.69 -18.76 -4.74
C GLN A 155 4.23 -18.57 -5.13
N ASN A 156 3.52 -17.63 -4.48
CA ASN A 156 2.07 -17.49 -4.56
C ASN A 156 1.62 -16.11 -5.09
N THR A 157 2.55 -15.23 -5.49
CA THR A 157 2.22 -13.93 -6.07
C THR A 157 3.09 -13.63 -7.30
N ASN A 158 2.58 -12.79 -8.20
CA ASN A 158 3.36 -12.37 -9.38
C ASN A 158 4.42 -11.33 -9.03
N SER A 159 4.21 -10.56 -7.96
CA SER A 159 5.15 -9.53 -7.52
C SER A 159 5.00 -9.21 -6.05
N ILE A 160 6.09 -8.77 -5.40
CA ILE A 160 6.11 -8.31 -4.01
C ILE A 160 6.65 -6.90 -3.95
N LEU A 161 5.91 -6.00 -3.31
CA LEU A 161 6.36 -4.65 -2.97
C LEU A 161 6.73 -4.60 -1.48
N CYS A 162 8.01 -4.50 -1.18
CA CYS A 162 8.52 -4.27 0.17
C CYS A 162 8.69 -2.78 0.43
N SER A 163 8.06 -2.26 1.49
CA SER A 163 8.14 -0.85 1.87
C SER A 163 8.92 -0.65 3.16
N CYS A 164 9.83 0.31 3.18
CA CYS A 164 10.60 0.73 4.35
C CYS A 164 11.34 -0.45 5.02
N LEU A 165 10.99 -0.83 6.26
CA LEU A 165 11.64 -1.93 6.98
C LEU A 165 11.58 -3.26 6.22
N ALA A 166 10.48 -3.54 5.52
CA ALA A 166 10.35 -4.77 4.74
C ALA A 166 11.42 -4.89 3.65
N THR A 167 11.86 -3.76 3.05
CA THR A 167 12.99 -3.76 2.11
C THR A 167 14.28 -4.19 2.81
N HIS A 168 14.54 -3.67 4.00
CA HIS A 168 15.73 -4.05 4.79
C HIS A 168 15.69 -5.54 5.20
N ALA A 169 14.48 -6.03 5.55
CA ALA A 169 14.30 -7.44 5.88
C ALA A 169 14.56 -8.36 4.70
N LEU A 170 14.06 -8.01 3.52
CA LEU A 170 14.30 -8.73 2.27
C LEU A 170 15.80 -8.78 1.95
N MET A 171 16.48 -7.62 1.99
CA MET A 171 17.91 -7.53 1.71
C MET A 171 18.75 -8.35 2.71
N LYS A 172 18.36 -8.35 3.98
CA LYS A 172 19.03 -9.17 5.00
C LYS A 172 18.79 -10.66 4.78
N ALA A 173 17.54 -11.07 4.55
CA ALA A 173 17.19 -12.48 4.42
C ALA A 173 17.78 -13.12 3.15
N LYS A 174 17.71 -12.43 2.01
CA LYS A 174 18.14 -12.97 0.73
C LYS A 174 19.61 -12.80 0.42
N TYR A 175 20.19 -11.66 0.78
CA TYR A 175 21.53 -11.28 0.36
C TYR A 175 22.49 -11.11 1.53
N GLY A 176 22.04 -11.27 2.78
CA GLY A 176 22.87 -11.07 3.97
C GLY A 176 23.24 -9.61 4.24
N ILE A 177 22.65 -8.65 3.49
CA ILE A 177 22.98 -7.22 3.58
C ILE A 177 22.35 -6.63 4.83
N ASN A 178 23.18 -6.02 5.67
CA ASN A 178 22.72 -5.38 6.90
C ASN A 178 22.40 -3.91 6.66
N ARG A 179 21.31 -3.45 7.29
CA ARG A 179 21.02 -2.02 7.39
C ARG A 179 22.07 -1.33 8.27
N GLN A 180 22.38 -0.08 7.97
CA GLN A 180 23.36 0.74 8.67
C GLN A 180 22.64 1.87 9.40
N LEU A 181 23.02 2.09 10.68
CA LEU A 181 22.49 3.21 11.46
C LEU A 181 23.12 4.50 10.94
N LYS A 182 22.29 5.50 10.68
CA LYS A 182 22.71 6.84 10.28
C LYS A 182 23.05 7.70 11.49
N ASP A 183 23.93 8.67 11.33
CA ASP A 183 24.26 9.65 12.37
C ASP A 183 23.05 10.51 12.78
N ALA A 184 22.14 10.74 11.85
CA ALA A 184 20.90 11.48 12.09
C ALA A 184 19.72 10.89 11.30
N LYS A 185 18.51 11.06 11.84
CA LYS A 185 17.27 10.67 11.16
C LYS A 185 17.11 11.42 9.84
N SER A 186 16.93 10.69 8.75
CA SER A 186 16.38 11.26 7.53
C SER A 186 14.90 11.53 7.72
N TRP A 187 14.53 12.82 7.76
CA TRP A 187 13.16 13.27 7.99
C TRP A 187 12.82 14.39 7.03
N GLY A 188 11.85 14.20 6.18
CA GLY A 188 11.41 15.22 5.22
C GLY A 188 11.06 14.63 3.86
N VAL A 189 10.90 15.55 2.90
CA VAL A 189 10.70 15.20 1.49
C VAL A 189 11.96 15.62 0.74
N PHE A 190 12.55 14.68 0.01
CA PHE A 190 13.83 14.85 -0.67
C PHE A 190 13.67 14.67 -2.17
N PRO A 191 14.39 15.45 -2.99
CA PRO A 191 14.46 15.23 -4.41
C PRO A 191 15.22 13.93 -4.71
N HIS A 192 14.72 13.16 -5.67
CA HIS A 192 15.34 11.95 -6.15
C HIS A 192 15.70 12.08 -7.62
N GLU A 193 16.87 11.62 -7.99
CA GLU A 193 17.32 11.52 -9.37
C GLU A 193 17.02 10.13 -9.93
N LEU A 194 16.53 10.08 -11.17
CA LEU A 194 16.28 8.82 -11.88
C LEU A 194 17.59 8.37 -12.54
N ILE A 195 18.24 7.37 -11.96
CA ILE A 195 19.49 6.81 -12.51
C ILE A 195 19.23 6.07 -13.84
N ASN A 196 18.10 5.37 -13.94
CA ASN A 196 17.67 4.69 -15.15
C ASN A 196 16.22 5.09 -15.48
N PRO A 197 16.01 6.15 -16.28
CA PRO A 197 14.67 6.64 -16.63
C PRO A 197 13.88 5.68 -17.53
N ASP A 198 14.54 4.74 -18.20
CA ASP A 198 13.90 3.74 -19.07
C ASP A 198 13.38 2.52 -18.29
N HIS A 199 13.69 2.43 -16.99
CA HIS A 199 13.24 1.29 -16.19
C HIS A 199 11.69 1.30 -16.07
N PRO A 200 11.00 0.15 -16.25
CA PRO A 200 9.53 0.08 -16.27
C PRO A 200 8.86 0.70 -15.05
N LEU A 201 9.45 0.60 -13.85
CA LEU A 201 8.89 1.15 -12.60
C LEU A 201 8.88 2.68 -12.52
N VAL A 202 9.68 3.37 -13.34
CA VAL A 202 9.76 4.84 -13.36
C VAL A 202 9.32 5.44 -14.69
N LYS A 203 8.82 4.60 -15.60
CA LYS A 203 8.34 5.03 -16.90
C LYS A 203 7.18 6.02 -16.75
N GLY A 204 7.32 7.20 -17.36
CA GLY A 204 6.34 8.29 -17.28
C GLY A 204 6.62 9.30 -16.16
N ILE A 205 7.61 9.06 -15.29
CA ILE A 205 8.11 10.07 -14.37
C ILE A 205 9.11 10.94 -15.14
N THR A 206 8.73 12.17 -15.46
CA THR A 206 9.53 13.02 -16.33
C THR A 206 10.43 13.99 -15.57
N GLU A 207 9.97 14.50 -14.42
CA GLU A 207 10.73 15.46 -13.60
C GLU A 207 10.33 15.42 -12.13
N GLY A 208 11.27 15.79 -11.25
CA GLY A 208 10.96 16.22 -9.88
C GLY A 208 10.43 15.13 -8.96
N LEU A 209 10.88 13.87 -9.12
CA LEU A 209 10.53 12.84 -8.15
C LEU A 209 10.89 13.26 -6.73
N GLN A 210 9.89 13.34 -5.87
CA GLN A 210 10.04 13.71 -4.46
C GLN A 210 9.72 12.50 -3.59
N GLY A 211 10.68 12.07 -2.77
CA GLY A 211 10.52 10.92 -1.87
C GLY A 211 10.37 11.37 -0.41
N PRO A 212 9.29 10.99 0.30
CA PRO A 212 9.19 11.19 1.74
C PRO A 212 10.09 10.19 2.48
N HIS A 213 10.91 10.68 3.40
CA HIS A 213 11.79 9.88 4.24
C HIS A 213 11.46 10.06 5.72
N SER A 214 11.49 8.96 6.48
CA SER A 214 11.34 8.95 7.94
C SER A 214 12.05 7.73 8.52
N HIS A 215 13.38 7.71 8.46
CA HIS A 215 14.15 6.53 8.88
C HIS A 215 15.49 6.89 9.51
N TYR A 216 15.98 6.01 10.41
CA TYR A 216 17.30 6.05 11.03
C TYR A 216 18.31 5.11 10.39
N TYR A 217 17.86 4.19 9.55
CA TYR A 217 18.70 3.18 8.92
C TYR A 217 18.64 3.31 7.42
N ASP A 218 19.73 2.93 6.78
CA ASP A 218 19.87 2.91 5.33
C ASP A 218 20.57 1.63 4.87
N LEU A 219 20.58 1.39 3.57
CA LEU A 219 21.40 0.36 2.93
C LEU A 219 22.58 1.06 2.26
N SER A 220 23.78 0.47 2.37
CA SER A 220 24.92 1.00 1.65
C SER A 220 24.77 0.69 0.14
N ILE A 221 24.94 1.71 -0.69
CA ILE A 221 24.92 1.54 -2.14
C ILE A 221 26.04 0.60 -2.63
N ASN A 222 27.10 0.44 -1.84
CA ASN A 222 28.20 -0.46 -2.17
C ASN A 222 27.87 -1.93 -1.87
N ASP A 223 26.79 -2.19 -1.16
CA ASP A 223 26.32 -3.53 -0.78
C ASP A 223 25.20 -4.02 -1.72
N ILE A 224 24.69 -3.14 -2.59
CA ILE A 224 23.64 -3.38 -3.59
C ILE A 224 24.27 -3.43 -4.98
#